data_37c3dd71d4caf864fc68471322dfcfd0
#
_entry.id   37c3dd71d4caf864fc68471322dfcfd0
#
_cell.length_a   1.000
_cell.length_b   1.000
_cell.length_c   1.000
_cell.angle_alpha   90.00
_cell.angle_beta   90.00
_cell.angle_gamma   90.00
#
_symmetry.space_group_name_H-M   'P 1'
#
loop_
_entity.id
_entity.type
_entity.pdbx_description
1 polymer ?
#
loop_
_entity_poly.entity_id
_entity_poly.type
_entity_poly.pdbx_seq_one_letter_code
_entity_poly.pdbx_strand_id
1 'polypeptide(L)'
;IYVFVFSATSFAALSFASLFVVPLVEITNSETGEVVRKTLADDRQYQLILISMLPVFLAGSALWVIPKDGMPDGAAKINLWVATFLIYVFVVLFILVNGILFFPTAILMTAAAVGSQVRRRKRTIFSESPAESKSGLGGGKRRRRKNG
;
A
#
# COMPACT_ATOMS: atom_id res chain seq x y z
N ILE A 1 8.60 -2.81 3.55
CA ILE A 1 7.36 -2.06 3.26
C ILE A 1 7.52 -1.33 1.93
N TYR A 2 8.54 -0.50 1.77
CA TYR A 2 8.78 0.25 0.53
C TYR A 2 8.76 -0.64 -0.72
N VAL A 3 9.44 -1.79 -0.70
CA VAL A 3 9.47 -2.75 -1.83
C VAL A 3 8.07 -3.23 -2.20
N PHE A 4 7.22 -3.54 -1.23
CA PHE A 4 5.84 -3.98 -1.50
C PHE A 4 5.01 -2.88 -2.15
N VAL A 5 5.13 -1.64 -1.65
CA VAL A 5 4.39 -0.50 -2.22
C VAL A 5 4.92 -0.15 -3.61
N PHE A 6 6.24 -0.20 -3.81
CA PHE A 6 6.85 -0.02 -5.12
C PHE A 6 6.37 -1.08 -6.12
N SER A 7 6.36 -2.36 -5.72
CA SER A 7 5.83 -3.45 -6.55
C SER A 7 4.34 -3.24 -6.84
N ALA A 8 3.54 -2.85 -5.86
CA ALA A 8 2.11 -2.55 -6.05
C ALA A 8 1.90 -1.43 -7.08
N THR A 9 2.67 -0.35 -6.98
CA THR A 9 2.60 0.77 -7.93
C THR A 9 3.01 0.33 -9.33
N SER A 10 4.06 -0.49 -9.45
CA SER A 10 4.50 -1.05 -10.74
C SER A 10 3.44 -1.94 -11.36
N PHE A 11 2.81 -2.82 -10.57
CA PHE A 11 1.70 -3.66 -11.05
C PHE A 11 0.49 -2.82 -11.45
N ALA A 12 0.13 -1.79 -10.68
CA ALA A 12 -0.96 -0.89 -11.04
C ALA A 12 -0.68 -0.19 -12.39
N ALA A 13 0.54 0.29 -12.60
CA ALA A 13 0.95 0.93 -13.86
C ALA A 13 0.93 -0.05 -15.04
N LEU A 14 1.40 -1.29 -14.84
CA LEU A 14 1.35 -2.34 -15.86
C LEU A 14 -0.09 -2.74 -16.19
N SER A 15 -0.93 -2.88 -15.17
CA SER A 15 -2.36 -3.17 -15.36
C SER A 15 -3.05 -2.04 -16.12
N PHE A 16 -2.73 -0.79 -15.81
CA PHE A 16 -3.23 0.36 -16.55
C PHE A 16 -2.74 0.35 -18.01
N ALA A 17 -1.45 0.11 -18.25
CA ALA A 17 -0.90 0.03 -19.60
C ALA A 17 -1.53 -1.11 -20.42
N SER A 18 -1.89 -2.23 -19.79
CA SER A 18 -2.53 -3.36 -20.47
C SER A 18 -3.90 -3.00 -21.06
N LEU A 19 -4.59 -1.99 -20.52
CA LEU A 19 -5.89 -1.53 -21.07
C LEU A 19 -5.78 -0.98 -22.50
N PHE A 20 -4.60 -0.55 -22.91
CA PHE A 20 -4.34 -0.04 -24.25
C PHE A 20 -3.93 -1.14 -25.24
N VAL A 21 -3.50 -2.29 -24.75
CA VAL A 21 -2.97 -3.39 -25.57
C VAL A 21 -3.93 -4.57 -25.61
N VAL A 22 -4.60 -4.85 -24.48
CA VAL A 22 -5.49 -6.02 -24.38
C VAL A 22 -6.87 -5.64 -24.89
N PRO A 23 -7.43 -6.37 -25.87
CA PRO A 23 -8.79 -6.15 -26.35
C PRO A 23 -9.79 -6.66 -25.30
N LEU A 24 -10.35 -5.74 -24.53
CA LEU A 24 -11.28 -6.05 -23.43
C LEU A 24 -12.75 -5.88 -23.83
N VAL A 25 -12.99 -5.24 -24.95
CA VAL A 25 -14.36 -4.98 -25.45
C VAL A 25 -14.67 -5.91 -26.61
N GLU A 26 -15.70 -6.73 -26.45
CA GLU A 26 -16.23 -7.56 -27.53
C GLU A 26 -17.52 -6.93 -28.04
N ILE A 27 -17.51 -6.50 -29.30
CA ILE A 27 -18.67 -5.95 -29.97
C ILE A 27 -19.17 -7.01 -30.99
N THR A 28 -20.35 -7.54 -30.71
CA THR A 28 -21.02 -8.47 -31.65
C THR A 28 -21.87 -7.65 -32.63
N ASN A 29 -21.57 -7.72 -33.91
CA ASN A 29 -22.41 -7.11 -34.92
C ASN A 29 -23.71 -7.91 -35.06
N SER A 30 -24.83 -7.28 -34.75
CA SER A 30 -26.14 -7.94 -34.74
C SER A 30 -26.61 -8.43 -36.13
N GLU A 31 -26.05 -7.87 -37.20
CA GLU A 31 -26.44 -8.21 -38.58
C GLU A 31 -25.59 -9.35 -39.17
N THR A 32 -24.30 -9.41 -38.83
CA THR A 32 -23.35 -10.37 -39.40
C THR A 32 -22.97 -11.48 -38.44
N GLY A 33 -23.21 -11.32 -37.14
CA GLY A 33 -22.76 -12.22 -36.08
C GLY A 33 -21.26 -12.19 -35.83
N GLU A 34 -20.54 -11.28 -36.48
CA GLU A 34 -19.08 -11.15 -36.28
C GLU A 34 -18.76 -10.52 -34.94
N VAL A 35 -17.84 -11.14 -34.22
CA VAL A 35 -17.29 -10.61 -32.93
C VAL A 35 -16.02 -9.83 -33.22
N VAL A 36 -16.10 -8.53 -33.07
CA VAL A 36 -14.91 -7.64 -33.17
C VAL A 36 -14.41 -7.32 -31.79
N ARG A 37 -13.15 -7.65 -31.55
CA ARG A 37 -12.45 -7.32 -30.28
C ARG A 37 -11.73 -6.00 -30.41
N LYS A 38 -12.04 -5.06 -29.50
CA LYS A 38 -11.44 -3.73 -29.47
C LYS A 38 -10.78 -3.46 -28.11
N THR A 39 -9.76 -2.62 -28.12
CA THR A 39 -9.22 -2.07 -26.88
C THR A 39 -10.14 -0.96 -26.33
N LEU A 40 -10.02 -0.63 -25.06
CA LEU A 40 -10.77 0.49 -24.45
C LEU A 40 -10.47 1.84 -25.14
N ALA A 41 -9.26 2.00 -25.67
CA ALA A 41 -8.85 3.20 -26.40
C ALA A 41 -9.53 3.29 -27.78
N ASP A 42 -9.67 2.16 -28.49
CA ASP A 42 -10.32 2.10 -29.82
C ASP A 42 -11.81 2.39 -29.73
N ASP A 43 -12.46 1.95 -28.64
CA ASP A 43 -13.89 2.19 -28.41
C ASP A 43 -14.20 3.56 -27.82
N ARG A 44 -13.20 4.44 -27.72
CA ARG A 44 -13.30 5.82 -27.18
C ARG A 44 -13.90 5.91 -25.77
N GLN A 45 -13.76 4.86 -24.98
CA GLN A 45 -14.25 4.84 -23.59
C GLN A 45 -13.31 5.58 -22.62
N TYR A 46 -13.04 6.86 -22.91
CA TYR A 46 -12.12 7.69 -22.14
C TYR A 46 -12.49 7.80 -20.66
N GLN A 47 -13.79 7.73 -20.35
CA GLN A 47 -14.24 7.76 -18.96
C GLN A 47 -13.73 6.55 -18.18
N LEU A 48 -13.77 5.35 -18.73
CA LEU A 48 -13.27 4.13 -18.09
C LEU A 48 -11.75 4.17 -17.96
N ILE A 49 -11.05 4.71 -18.95
CA ILE A 49 -9.60 4.91 -18.89
C ILE A 49 -9.25 5.87 -17.75
N LEU A 50 -9.95 7.02 -17.65
CA LEU A 50 -9.71 8.01 -16.61
C LEU A 50 -9.96 7.43 -15.21
N ILE A 51 -11.05 6.69 -15.02
CA ILE A 51 -11.36 6.04 -13.76
C ILE A 51 -10.31 4.98 -13.42
N SER A 52 -9.80 4.24 -14.40
CA SER A 52 -8.75 3.22 -14.21
C SER A 52 -7.39 3.81 -13.82
N MET A 53 -7.16 5.11 -13.96
CA MET A 53 -5.99 5.78 -13.40
C MET A 53 -6.01 5.89 -11.87
N LEU A 54 -7.19 5.81 -11.26
CA LEU A 54 -7.36 6.01 -9.82
C LEU A 54 -6.51 5.05 -8.97
N PRO A 55 -6.47 3.71 -9.21
CA PRO A 55 -5.60 2.80 -8.47
C PRO A 55 -4.11 3.14 -8.60
N VAL A 56 -3.69 3.62 -9.78
CA VAL A 56 -2.29 4.04 -10.01
C VAL A 56 -1.94 5.25 -9.16
N PHE A 57 -2.82 6.26 -9.11
CA PHE A 57 -2.63 7.43 -8.27
C PHE A 57 -2.64 7.09 -6.78
N LEU A 58 -3.53 6.19 -6.34
CA LEU A 58 -3.60 5.76 -4.94
C LEU A 58 -2.32 5.02 -4.53
N ALA A 59 -1.86 4.07 -5.34
CA ALA A 59 -0.61 3.35 -5.08
C ALA A 59 0.60 4.28 -5.14
N GLY A 60 0.64 5.21 -6.10
CA GLY A 60 1.69 6.21 -6.23
C GLY A 60 1.74 7.20 -5.07
N SER A 61 0.59 7.65 -4.57
CA SER A 61 0.51 8.51 -3.39
C SER A 61 1.08 7.83 -2.14
N ALA A 62 0.77 6.54 -1.95
CA ALA A 62 1.32 5.76 -0.87
C ALA A 62 2.85 5.61 -1.00
N LEU A 63 3.36 5.41 -2.22
CA LEU A 63 4.79 5.33 -2.48
C LEU A 63 5.53 6.63 -2.15
N TRP A 64 4.92 7.77 -2.44
CA TRP A 64 5.53 9.08 -2.17
C TRP A 64 5.61 9.39 -0.67
N VAL A 65 4.62 8.99 0.11
CA VAL A 65 4.56 9.27 1.55
C VAL A 65 5.43 8.31 2.37
N ILE A 66 5.74 7.12 1.86
CA ILE A 66 6.55 6.13 2.57
C ILE A 66 8.04 6.40 2.37
N PRO A 67 8.81 6.63 3.46
CA PRO A 67 10.25 6.83 3.36
C PRO A 67 10.94 5.55 2.86
N LYS A 68 11.98 5.72 2.02
CA LYS A 68 12.80 4.60 1.52
C LYS A 68 13.49 3.87 2.66
N ASP A 69 14.03 4.64 3.59
CA ASP A 69 14.77 4.15 4.75
C ASP A 69 14.02 4.53 6.02
N GLY A 70 13.65 3.53 6.81
CA GLY A 70 13.01 3.74 8.10
C GLY A 70 11.59 3.20 8.22
N MET A 71 10.93 3.60 9.29
CA MET A 71 9.53 3.25 9.54
C MET A 71 8.61 4.36 9.05
N PRO A 72 7.49 4.00 8.41
CA PRO A 72 6.48 4.98 8.05
C PRO A 72 5.88 5.64 9.30
N ASP A 73 5.73 6.95 9.24
CA ASP A 73 5.06 7.75 10.27
C ASP A 73 3.58 7.37 10.40
N GLY A 74 2.91 7.90 11.43
CA GLY A 74 1.49 7.64 11.66
C GLY A 74 0.63 8.04 10.47
N ALA A 75 0.90 9.19 9.86
CA ALA A 75 0.19 9.68 8.68
C ALA A 75 0.41 8.76 7.46
N ALA A 76 1.65 8.30 7.23
CA ALA A 76 1.96 7.37 6.15
C ALA A 76 1.22 6.03 6.30
N LYS A 77 1.06 5.54 7.54
CA LYS A 77 0.29 4.30 7.81
C LYS A 77 -1.19 4.48 7.51
N ILE A 78 -1.77 5.60 7.94
CA ILE A 78 -3.17 5.91 7.66
C ILE A 78 -3.38 6.01 6.15
N ASN A 79 -2.52 6.76 5.45
CA ASN A 79 -2.59 6.86 4.00
C ASN A 79 -2.50 5.50 3.31
N LEU A 80 -1.60 4.62 3.78
CA LEU A 80 -1.45 3.26 3.25
C LEU A 80 -2.73 2.42 3.42
N TRP A 81 -3.38 2.50 4.59
CA TRP A 81 -4.64 1.81 4.85
C TRP A 81 -5.80 2.37 4.02
N VAL A 82 -5.90 3.69 3.93
CA VAL A 82 -6.92 4.36 3.11
C VAL A 82 -6.74 4.01 1.64
N ALA A 83 -5.50 4.09 1.12
CA ALA A 83 -5.22 3.72 -0.26
C ALA A 83 -5.56 2.25 -0.54
N THR A 84 -5.18 1.33 0.38
CA THR A 84 -5.51 -0.09 0.26
C THR A 84 -7.02 -0.30 0.22
N PHE A 85 -7.77 0.31 1.13
CA PHE A 85 -9.23 0.20 1.17
C PHE A 85 -9.87 0.72 -0.11
N LEU A 86 -9.45 1.89 -0.59
CA LEU A 86 -9.99 2.47 -1.83
C LEU A 86 -9.68 1.62 -3.07
N ILE A 87 -8.50 0.98 -3.14
CA ILE A 87 -8.17 0.04 -4.22
C ILE A 87 -9.10 -1.18 -4.18
N TYR A 88 -9.42 -1.73 -2.99
CA TYR A 88 -10.40 -2.81 -2.89
C TYR A 88 -11.80 -2.39 -3.32
N VAL A 89 -12.26 -1.21 -2.90
CA VAL A 89 -13.54 -0.66 -3.34
C VAL A 89 -13.56 -0.54 -4.86
N PHE A 90 -12.48 -0.03 -5.46
CA PHE A 90 -12.34 0.04 -6.92
C PHE A 90 -12.43 -1.35 -7.57
N VAL A 91 -11.67 -2.33 -7.07
CA VAL A 91 -11.67 -3.69 -7.60
C VAL A 91 -13.08 -4.29 -7.57
N VAL A 92 -13.81 -4.13 -6.47
CA VAL A 92 -15.17 -4.66 -6.30
C VAL A 92 -16.16 -3.97 -7.25
N LEU A 93 -16.12 -2.64 -7.35
CA LEU A 93 -17.03 -1.89 -8.19
C LEU A 93 -16.80 -2.16 -9.69
N PHE A 94 -15.56 -2.37 -10.09
CA PHE A 94 -15.17 -2.54 -11.49
C PHE A 94 -14.77 -3.96 -11.85
N ILE A 95 -15.13 -4.96 -11.03
CA ILE A 95 -14.73 -6.36 -11.23
C ILE A 95 -15.15 -6.91 -12.59
N LEU A 96 -16.31 -6.49 -13.11
CA LEU A 96 -16.86 -6.93 -14.39
C LEU A 96 -16.21 -6.26 -15.60
N VAL A 97 -15.56 -5.13 -15.41
CA VAL A 97 -14.94 -4.37 -16.51
C VAL A 97 -13.42 -4.58 -16.51
N ASN A 98 -12.73 -4.05 -15.50
CA ASN A 98 -11.27 -4.05 -15.42
C ASN A 98 -10.73 -4.33 -14.01
N GLY A 99 -11.58 -4.37 -12.99
CA GLY A 99 -11.18 -4.43 -11.60
C GLY A 99 -10.26 -5.60 -11.28
N ILE A 100 -10.48 -6.73 -11.94
CA ILE A 100 -9.69 -7.95 -11.71
C ILE A 100 -8.20 -7.78 -12.03
N LEU A 101 -7.86 -6.90 -12.97
CA LEU A 101 -6.45 -6.61 -13.33
C LEU A 101 -5.69 -5.91 -12.19
N PHE A 102 -6.40 -5.20 -11.32
CA PHE A 102 -5.82 -4.50 -10.17
C PHE A 102 -5.81 -5.33 -8.89
N PHE A 103 -6.30 -6.58 -8.93
CA PHE A 103 -6.32 -7.47 -7.76
C PHE A 103 -4.92 -7.76 -7.19
N PRO A 104 -3.88 -8.02 -8.00
CA PRO A 104 -2.52 -8.18 -7.48
C PRO A 104 -2.01 -6.94 -6.74
N THR A 105 -2.35 -5.74 -7.24
CA THR A 105 -2.02 -4.47 -6.58
C THR A 105 -2.66 -4.39 -5.18
N ALA A 106 -3.94 -4.77 -5.05
CA ALA A 106 -4.65 -4.78 -3.78
C ALA A 106 -3.98 -5.71 -2.76
N ILE A 107 -3.58 -6.91 -3.17
CA ILE A 107 -2.87 -7.89 -2.31
C ILE A 107 -1.53 -7.32 -1.84
N LEU A 108 -0.73 -6.74 -2.74
CA LEU A 108 0.58 -6.17 -2.39
C LEU A 108 0.45 -4.98 -1.43
N MET A 109 -0.55 -4.13 -1.63
CA MET A 109 -0.84 -3.01 -0.73
C MET A 109 -1.28 -3.52 0.65
N THR A 110 -2.08 -4.57 0.71
CA THR A 110 -2.46 -5.22 1.99
C THR A 110 -1.22 -5.78 2.71
N ALA A 111 -0.34 -6.47 1.99
CA ALA A 111 0.90 -6.98 2.56
C ALA A 111 1.78 -5.85 3.13
N ALA A 112 1.86 -4.70 2.43
CA ALA A 112 2.55 -3.52 2.91
C ALA A 112 1.89 -2.93 4.17
N ALA A 113 0.57 -2.81 4.19
CA ALA A 113 -0.20 -2.26 5.31
C ALA A 113 -0.06 -3.13 6.57
N VAL A 114 -0.23 -4.44 6.44
CA VAL A 114 -0.04 -5.40 7.54
C VAL A 114 1.42 -5.42 8.01
N GLY A 115 2.38 -5.45 7.09
CA GLY A 115 3.80 -5.40 7.41
C GLY A 115 4.20 -4.15 8.20
N SER A 116 3.52 -3.02 7.98
CA SER A 116 3.74 -1.79 8.73
C SER A 116 3.34 -1.89 10.22
N GLN A 117 2.40 -2.76 10.54
CA GLN A 117 1.94 -2.98 11.92
C GLN A 117 2.77 -4.03 12.67
N VAL A 118 3.14 -5.12 12.01
CA VAL A 118 3.89 -6.22 12.64
C VAL A 118 5.25 -5.76 13.16
N ARG A 119 5.93 -4.87 12.45
CA ARG A 119 7.23 -4.33 12.87
C ARG A 119 7.16 -3.49 14.14
N ARG A 120 6.03 -2.85 14.44
CA ARG A 120 5.80 -2.10 15.69
C ARG A 120 5.76 -3.03 16.91
N ARG A 121 5.14 -4.19 16.78
CA ARG A 121 4.98 -5.16 17.87
C ARG A 121 6.31 -5.75 18.32
N LYS A 122 7.25 -6.00 17.41
CA LYS A 122 8.58 -6.50 17.76
C LYS A 122 9.43 -5.48 18.55
N ARG A 123 9.29 -4.19 18.28
CA ARG A 123 10.08 -3.16 19.03
C ARG A 123 9.62 -3.01 20.47
N THR A 124 8.33 -3.12 20.76
CA THR A 124 7.80 -3.05 22.14
C THR A 124 8.28 -4.22 22.99
N ILE A 125 8.41 -5.40 22.42
CA ILE A 125 8.85 -6.60 23.14
C ILE A 125 10.35 -6.54 23.49
N PHE A 126 11.17 -5.90 22.66
CA PHE A 126 12.61 -5.77 22.91
C PHE A 126 13.01 -4.52 23.71
N SER A 127 12.13 -3.53 23.86
CA SER A 127 12.40 -2.36 24.71
C SER A 127 11.98 -2.53 26.17
N GLU A 128 11.29 -3.62 26.52
CA GLU A 128 11.01 -4.04 27.88
C GLU A 128 12.03 -5.05 28.45
N SER A 129 13.26 -5.05 27.95
CA SER A 129 14.33 -5.79 28.61
C SER A 129 14.82 -5.01 29.82
N PRO A 130 14.87 -5.62 30.99
CA PRO A 130 14.91 -4.93 32.29
C PRO A 130 16.28 -4.31 32.53
N ALA A 131 16.38 -3.02 32.36
CA ALA A 131 17.44 -2.20 32.97
C ALA A 131 17.09 -1.80 34.42
N GLU A 132 16.19 -2.53 35.05
CA GLU A 132 15.86 -2.36 36.47
C GLU A 132 16.36 -3.52 37.31
N SER A 133 17.67 -3.62 37.47
CA SER A 133 18.23 -4.46 38.54
C SER A 133 19.65 -4.08 38.89
N LYS A 134 20.03 -2.82 38.80
CA LYS A 134 21.32 -2.38 39.37
C LYS A 134 21.28 -0.96 39.95
N SER A 135 20.34 -0.66 40.83
CA SER A 135 20.48 0.48 41.75
C SER A 135 19.92 0.17 43.12
N GLY A 136 20.38 -0.91 43.68
CA GLY A 136 20.02 -1.30 45.04
C GLY A 136 21.15 -1.99 45.76
N LEU A 137 22.37 -1.43 45.79
CA LEU A 137 23.34 -1.78 46.82
C LEU A 137 24.54 -0.83 46.72
N GLY A 138 24.56 0.12 47.62
CA GLY A 138 25.69 0.98 47.86
C GLY A 138 25.25 2.25 48.59
N GLY A 139 24.80 2.20 49.70
CA GLY A 139 25.30 1.78 50.95
C GLY A 139 26.45 2.64 51.41
N GLY A 140 26.17 3.68 52.18
CA GLY A 140 27.00 3.99 53.31
C GLY A 140 28.07 5.06 53.16
N LYS A 141 28.01 5.86 54.12
CA LYS A 141 29.04 6.63 54.83
C LYS A 141 29.13 8.14 54.52
N ARG A 142 28.35 8.87 55.32
CA ARG A 142 28.94 9.61 56.47
C ARG A 142 30.29 10.23 56.19
N ARG A 143 30.33 11.53 56.02
CA ARG A 143 31.33 12.32 56.73
C ARG A 143 30.81 13.72 57.07
N ARG A 144 30.43 13.81 58.32
CA ARG A 144 30.35 14.97 59.21
C ARG A 144 31.77 15.55 59.36
N ARG A 145 31.96 16.79 59.01
CA ARG A 145 33.04 17.65 59.50
C ARG A 145 32.46 19.07 59.60
N LYS A 146 32.14 19.48 60.64
CA LYS A 146 32.56 20.28 61.81
C LYS A 146 33.84 21.05 61.55
N ASN A 147 33.79 22.31 61.92
CA ASN A 147 34.76 23.39 62.21
C ASN A 147 34.81 24.40 61.03
N GLY A 148 34.70 25.71 61.33
CA GLY A 148 34.96 26.61 62.41
C GLY A 148 34.43 27.99 62.06
#